data_da7016808c254a16860c152256c2dfcb
#
_entry.id   da7016808c254a16860c152256c2dfcb
#
_cell.length_a   1.000
_cell.length_b   1.000
_cell.length_c   1.000
_cell.angle_alpha   90.00
_cell.angle_beta   90.00
_cell.angle_gamma   90.00
#
_symmetry.space_group_name_H-M   'P 1'
#
loop_
_entity.id
_entity.type
_entity.pdbx_description
1 polymer ?
#
loop_
_entity_poly.entity_id
_entity_poly.type
_entity_poly.pdbx_seq_one_letter_code
_entity_poly.pdbx_strand_id
1 'polypeptide(L)'
;GGLVLNGRAPVNCPGGECLSEGLESTPFGGTESNDSSGLARFIRVEFAGRVLSPDNELNLFTMNGIGRGTTIDHIHVNQGLDDGHEWFGGNVNAKFLSATAMADDGFDWQLGWVGAVQYGFAAHYGNNMDTAGSHSIEADNNENGNDLLPRSNPRLCNVTFVGSKGQPGGNKS
;
A
#
# COMPACT_ATOMS: atom_id res chain seq x y z
N GLY A 1 14.04 -4.55 -4.03
CA GLY A 1 12.76 -4.40 -4.71
C GLY A 1 11.62 -5.02 -3.96
N GLY A 2 10.45 -4.87 -4.49
CA GLY A 2 9.19 -5.43 -3.97
C GLY A 2 8.37 -6.01 -5.10
N LEU A 3 7.10 -6.28 -4.85
CA LEU A 3 6.12 -6.66 -5.86
C LEU A 3 5.30 -5.42 -6.21
N VAL A 4 5.35 -4.98 -7.46
CA VAL A 4 4.59 -3.83 -7.96
C VAL A 4 3.64 -4.28 -9.06
N LEU A 5 2.37 -3.93 -8.94
CA LEU A 5 1.36 -4.14 -9.97
C LEU A 5 0.84 -2.78 -10.44
N ASN A 6 0.78 -2.57 -11.74
CA ASN A 6 0.23 -1.36 -12.35
C ASN A 6 -1.01 -1.70 -13.17
N GLY A 7 -2.12 -1.04 -12.87
CA GLY A 7 -3.42 -1.22 -13.50
C GLY A 7 -3.95 0.06 -14.14
N ARG A 8 -5.16 -0.02 -14.65
CA ARG A 8 -5.84 1.03 -15.43
C ARG A 8 -7.12 1.54 -14.79
N ALA A 9 -7.33 1.22 -13.50
CA ALA A 9 -8.47 1.72 -12.76
C ALA A 9 -8.28 3.20 -12.36
N PRO A 10 -9.38 3.93 -12.05
CA PRO A 10 -9.31 5.35 -11.73
C PRO A 10 -8.42 5.68 -10.54
N VAL A 11 -7.67 6.77 -10.68
CA VAL A 11 -6.83 7.38 -9.64
C VAL A 11 -7.10 8.89 -9.61
N ASN A 12 -6.86 9.54 -8.49
CA ASN A 12 -7.08 11.00 -8.36
C ASN A 12 -5.85 11.85 -8.72
N CYS A 13 -5.14 11.44 -9.74
CA CYS A 13 -4.06 12.22 -10.31
C CYS A 13 -4.56 13.24 -11.35
N PRO A 14 -3.87 14.37 -11.54
CA PRO A 14 -4.17 15.27 -12.65
C PRO A 14 -4.13 14.53 -13.99
N GLY A 15 -5.22 14.60 -14.75
CA GLY A 15 -5.35 13.85 -16.01
C GLY A 15 -5.73 12.38 -15.86
N GLY A 16 -5.86 11.85 -14.63
CA GLY A 16 -6.28 10.48 -14.38
C GLY A 16 -5.18 9.41 -14.51
N GLU A 17 -3.94 9.82 -14.67
CA GLU A 17 -2.77 8.93 -14.72
C GLU A 17 -1.64 9.50 -13.86
N CYS A 18 -0.91 8.62 -13.17
CA CYS A 18 0.32 8.92 -12.42
C CYS A 18 1.48 8.08 -12.92
N LEU A 19 2.68 8.41 -12.48
CA LEU A 19 3.85 7.55 -12.63
C LEU A 19 4.06 6.73 -11.36
N SER A 20 4.46 5.48 -11.53
CA SER A 20 4.71 4.57 -10.41
C SER A 20 5.93 5.01 -9.64
N GLU A 21 5.82 5.06 -8.33
CA GLU A 21 6.94 5.27 -7.43
C GLU A 21 8.07 4.28 -7.71
N GLY A 22 9.30 4.76 -7.68
CA GLY A 22 10.47 3.94 -7.99
C GLY A 22 10.59 3.43 -9.42
N LEU A 23 9.57 3.65 -10.27
CA LEU A 23 9.51 3.24 -11.66
C LEU A 23 9.02 4.39 -12.54
N GLU A 24 9.70 5.51 -12.50
CA GLU A 24 9.30 6.83 -13.04
C GLU A 24 8.86 6.86 -14.52
N SER A 25 9.12 5.81 -15.27
CA SER A 25 8.69 5.68 -16.66
C SER A 25 7.45 4.80 -16.85
N THR A 26 6.86 4.31 -15.76
CA THR A 26 5.76 3.35 -15.84
C THR A 26 4.46 4.00 -15.38
N PRO A 27 3.56 4.38 -16.30
CA PRO A 27 2.29 5.00 -15.95
C PRO A 27 1.31 3.97 -15.41
N PHE A 28 0.41 4.45 -14.52
CA PHE A 28 -0.74 3.69 -14.03
C PHE A 28 -1.96 4.60 -13.91
N GLY A 29 -3.14 4.00 -13.73
CA GLY A 29 -4.40 4.72 -13.69
C GLY A 29 -5.10 4.78 -15.04
N GLY A 30 -6.25 5.39 -15.07
CA GLY A 30 -7.11 5.49 -16.27
C GLY A 30 -8.59 5.44 -15.90
N THR A 31 -9.41 4.77 -16.71
CA THR A 31 -10.87 4.75 -16.57
C THR A 31 -11.47 3.35 -16.39
N GLU A 32 -10.63 2.32 -16.37
CA GLU A 32 -11.05 0.92 -16.44
C GLU A 32 -11.30 0.32 -15.05
N SER A 33 -12.40 0.69 -14.41
CA SER A 33 -12.73 0.20 -13.05
C SER A 33 -12.74 -1.33 -12.90
N ASN A 34 -12.95 -2.06 -14.00
CA ASN A 34 -12.94 -3.53 -14.02
C ASN A 34 -11.62 -4.11 -14.56
N ASP A 35 -10.59 -3.27 -14.65
CA ASP A 35 -9.25 -3.72 -15.04
C ASP A 35 -8.84 -4.96 -14.24
N SER A 36 -8.12 -5.86 -14.90
CA SER A 36 -7.58 -7.07 -14.30
C SER A 36 -6.09 -7.19 -14.56
N SER A 37 -5.33 -7.01 -13.50
CA SER A 37 -3.89 -7.31 -13.48
C SER A 37 -3.60 -8.79 -13.13
N GLY A 38 -4.64 -9.64 -13.18
CA GLY A 38 -4.51 -11.08 -13.00
C GLY A 38 -4.84 -11.58 -11.60
N LEU A 39 -4.09 -12.56 -11.13
CA LEU A 39 -4.29 -13.28 -9.88
C LEU A 39 -3.00 -13.32 -9.07
N ALA A 40 -2.97 -12.65 -7.92
CA ALA A 40 -1.92 -12.73 -6.93
C ALA A 40 -2.42 -13.48 -5.68
N ARG A 41 -1.98 -14.71 -5.48
CA ARG A 41 -2.41 -15.54 -4.34
C ARG A 41 -1.28 -16.35 -3.75
N PHE A 42 -1.31 -16.55 -2.42
CA PHE A 42 -0.33 -17.34 -1.69
C PHE A 42 1.10 -16.86 -1.93
N ILE A 43 1.29 -15.55 -1.88
CA ILE A 43 2.60 -14.92 -2.11
C ILE A 43 3.17 -14.48 -0.77
N ARG A 44 4.47 -14.65 -0.61
CA ARG A 44 5.25 -14.07 0.47
C ARG A 44 6.34 -13.18 -0.11
N VAL A 45 6.42 -11.93 0.37
CA VAL A 45 7.46 -10.97 0.01
C VAL A 45 8.23 -10.61 1.27
N GLU A 46 9.54 -10.79 1.24
CA GLU A 46 10.39 -10.53 2.40
C GLU A 46 11.64 -9.77 2.03
N PHE A 47 12.13 -8.97 2.99
CA PHE A 47 13.38 -8.21 2.86
C PHE A 47 13.39 -7.32 1.61
N ALA A 48 12.21 -6.82 1.25
CA ALA A 48 12.02 -5.88 0.17
C ALA A 48 12.09 -4.44 0.71
N GLY A 49 11.79 -3.49 -0.15
CA GLY A 49 11.99 -2.09 0.16
C GLY A 49 13.39 -1.65 -0.24
N ARG A 50 13.50 -0.52 -0.85
CA ARG A 50 14.76 0.12 -1.16
C ARG A 50 14.53 1.60 -1.33
N VAL A 51 15.25 2.39 -0.58
CA VAL A 51 15.35 3.82 -0.81
C VAL A 51 16.06 4.03 -2.14
N LEU A 52 15.41 4.66 -3.10
CA LEU A 52 15.97 5.01 -4.41
C LEU A 52 16.49 6.45 -4.39
N SER A 53 15.74 7.34 -3.75
CA SER A 53 16.11 8.72 -3.45
C SER A 53 15.28 9.19 -2.25
N PRO A 54 15.54 10.36 -1.65
CA PRO A 54 14.66 10.89 -0.61
C PRO A 54 13.21 10.96 -1.09
N ASP A 55 12.28 10.49 -0.26
CA ASP A 55 10.84 10.43 -0.51
C ASP A 55 10.48 9.61 -1.79
N ASN A 56 11.25 8.57 -2.08
CA ASN A 56 11.03 7.65 -3.21
C ASN A 56 11.59 6.27 -2.85
N GLU A 57 10.78 5.50 -2.21
CA GLU A 57 11.06 4.17 -1.70
C GLU A 57 10.28 3.11 -2.48
N LEU A 58 10.61 1.86 -2.30
CA LEU A 58 9.84 0.74 -2.83
C LEU A 58 9.22 -0.04 -1.68
N ASN A 59 7.91 -0.13 -1.67
CA ASN A 59 7.13 -0.94 -0.73
C ASN A 59 7.36 -2.44 -0.91
N LEU A 60 6.88 -3.24 0.03
CA LEU A 60 6.90 -4.69 -0.15
C LEU A 60 5.89 -5.13 -1.20
N PHE A 61 4.67 -4.58 -1.15
CA PHE A 61 3.64 -4.83 -2.16
C PHE A 61 2.88 -3.56 -2.52
N THR A 62 3.13 -3.05 -3.71
CA THR A 62 2.52 -1.83 -4.26
C THR A 62 1.42 -2.17 -5.29
N MET A 63 0.27 -1.53 -5.15
CA MET A 63 -0.92 -1.72 -6.00
C MET A 63 -1.34 -0.40 -6.63
N ASN A 64 -0.82 -0.10 -7.80
CA ASN A 64 -1.01 1.15 -8.54
C ASN A 64 -2.22 1.08 -9.47
N GLY A 65 -3.29 1.78 -9.17
CA GLY A 65 -4.49 1.85 -10.02
C GLY A 65 -5.09 0.49 -10.36
N ILE A 66 -5.05 -0.47 -9.43
CA ILE A 66 -5.52 -1.83 -9.67
C ILE A 66 -7.04 -1.90 -9.64
N GLY A 67 -7.61 -2.49 -10.69
CA GLY A 67 -9.06 -2.63 -10.85
C GLY A 67 -9.66 -3.85 -10.13
N ARG A 68 -10.98 -3.81 -9.95
CA ARG A 68 -11.74 -4.84 -9.22
C ARG A 68 -11.78 -6.21 -9.91
N GLY A 69 -11.34 -6.30 -11.16
CA GLY A 69 -11.17 -7.57 -11.87
C GLY A 69 -9.94 -8.36 -11.40
N THR A 70 -9.03 -7.73 -10.66
CA THR A 70 -7.84 -8.37 -10.10
C THR A 70 -8.19 -9.13 -8.82
N THR A 71 -7.60 -10.29 -8.65
CA THR A 71 -7.71 -11.05 -7.39
C THR A 71 -6.45 -10.91 -6.57
N ILE A 72 -6.58 -10.39 -5.35
CA ILE A 72 -5.52 -10.29 -4.34
C ILE A 72 -5.94 -11.08 -3.11
N ASP A 73 -5.21 -12.14 -2.79
CA ASP A 73 -5.66 -13.09 -1.78
C ASP A 73 -4.48 -13.85 -1.14
N HIS A 74 -4.43 -13.95 0.18
CA HIS A 74 -3.36 -14.60 0.94
C HIS A 74 -1.96 -14.08 0.60
N ILE A 75 -1.73 -12.80 0.85
CA ILE A 75 -0.44 -12.16 0.68
C ILE A 75 0.16 -11.86 2.06
N HIS A 76 1.38 -12.32 2.27
CA HIS A 76 2.17 -11.99 3.45
C HIS A 76 3.40 -11.17 3.05
N VAL A 77 3.58 -10.04 3.69
CA VAL A 77 4.79 -9.22 3.55
C VAL A 77 5.51 -9.12 4.89
N ASN A 78 6.83 -9.14 4.88
CA ASN A 78 7.61 -9.20 6.10
C ASN A 78 9.00 -8.56 5.96
N GLN A 79 9.39 -7.78 6.98
CA GLN A 79 10.71 -7.16 7.09
C GLN A 79 11.09 -6.30 5.87
N GLY A 80 10.25 -5.32 5.54
CA GLY A 80 10.50 -4.31 4.53
C GLY A 80 11.24 -3.09 5.09
N LEU A 81 11.83 -2.31 4.21
CA LEU A 81 12.45 -1.01 4.54
C LEU A 81 11.47 0.15 4.33
N ASP A 82 10.23 -0.16 4.01
CA ASP A 82 9.16 0.75 3.72
C ASP A 82 7.82 0.06 4.03
N ASP A 83 6.71 0.49 3.44
CA ASP A 83 5.38 -0.02 3.70
C ASP A 83 5.20 -1.50 3.40
N GLY A 84 4.24 -2.09 4.09
CA GLY A 84 3.81 -3.46 3.86
C GLY A 84 2.98 -3.59 2.59
N HIS A 85 1.78 -3.07 2.63
CA HIS A 85 0.83 -3.03 1.51
C HIS A 85 0.43 -1.61 1.23
N GLU A 86 0.69 -1.10 0.03
CA GLU A 86 0.30 0.24 -0.36
C GLU A 86 -0.59 0.26 -1.62
N TRP A 87 -1.63 1.12 -1.58
CA TRP A 87 -2.59 1.31 -2.67
C TRP A 87 -2.54 2.75 -3.18
N PHE A 88 -2.08 2.92 -4.39
CA PHE A 88 -2.14 4.17 -5.13
C PHE A 88 -3.41 4.21 -6.01
N GLY A 89 -4.53 4.58 -5.42
CA GLY A 89 -5.81 4.62 -6.12
C GLY A 89 -6.37 3.25 -6.53
N GLY A 90 -7.24 3.26 -7.54
CA GLY A 90 -7.90 2.04 -7.98
C GLY A 90 -9.05 1.58 -7.07
N ASN A 91 -9.52 0.37 -7.28
CA ASN A 91 -10.70 -0.16 -6.57
C ASN A 91 -10.65 -1.67 -6.32
N VAL A 92 -9.46 -2.24 -6.30
CA VAL A 92 -9.25 -3.67 -6.00
C VAL A 92 -9.70 -4.00 -4.59
N ASN A 93 -10.32 -5.17 -4.44
CA ASN A 93 -10.57 -5.77 -3.14
C ASN A 93 -9.54 -6.84 -2.85
N ALA A 94 -9.11 -6.93 -1.59
CA ALA A 94 -8.15 -7.91 -1.14
C ALA A 94 -8.63 -8.67 0.09
N LYS A 95 -8.14 -9.90 0.28
CA LYS A 95 -8.43 -10.72 1.46
C LYS A 95 -7.18 -11.41 2.00
N PHE A 96 -7.19 -11.65 3.30
CA PHE A 96 -6.13 -12.39 3.98
C PHE A 96 -4.76 -11.76 3.72
N LEU A 97 -4.65 -10.48 4.04
CA LEU A 97 -3.40 -9.75 3.98
C LEU A 97 -2.72 -9.72 5.34
N SER A 98 -1.43 -9.94 5.37
CA SER A 98 -0.64 -9.72 6.57
C SER A 98 0.64 -8.96 6.27
N ALA A 99 0.98 -8.02 7.16
CA ALA A 99 2.18 -7.21 7.11
C ALA A 99 2.88 -7.27 8.47
N THR A 100 4.15 -7.61 8.49
CA THR A 100 4.89 -7.82 9.74
C THR A 100 6.29 -7.23 9.68
N ALA A 101 6.67 -6.49 10.73
CA ALA A 101 8.01 -5.93 10.88
C ALA A 101 8.46 -5.03 9.72
N MET A 102 7.58 -4.21 9.18
CA MET A 102 7.89 -3.17 8.20
C MET A 102 8.64 -2.03 8.89
N ALA A 103 9.41 -1.27 8.13
CA ALA A 103 10.09 -0.09 8.65
C ALA A 103 9.12 1.09 8.77
N ASP A 104 8.18 1.21 7.87
CA ASP A 104 7.13 2.21 7.90
C ASP A 104 5.75 1.56 8.12
N ASP A 105 4.75 1.80 7.35
CA ASP A 105 3.38 1.46 7.66
C ASP A 105 2.96 0.03 7.30
N GLY A 106 1.91 -0.46 7.94
CA GLY A 106 1.37 -1.79 7.67
C GLY A 106 0.52 -1.84 6.42
N PHE A 107 -0.44 -0.92 6.37
CA PHE A 107 -1.34 -0.66 5.26
C PHE A 107 -1.36 0.84 5.01
N ASP A 108 -0.94 1.26 3.83
CA ASP A 108 -1.05 2.63 3.38
C ASP A 108 -1.94 2.76 2.16
N TRP A 109 -2.62 3.88 2.00
CA TRP A 109 -3.38 4.20 0.80
C TRP A 109 -3.47 5.68 0.52
N GLN A 110 -3.37 5.99 -0.75
CA GLN A 110 -3.55 7.33 -1.26
C GLN A 110 -4.15 7.31 -2.68
N LEU A 111 -4.15 8.45 -3.36
CA LEU A 111 -4.59 8.65 -4.75
C LEU A 111 -5.99 8.13 -5.06
N GLY A 112 -6.88 8.13 -4.05
CA GLY A 112 -8.30 7.84 -4.25
C GLY A 112 -8.66 6.37 -4.29
N TRP A 113 -7.98 5.52 -3.52
CA TRP A 113 -8.37 4.11 -3.42
C TRP A 113 -9.75 3.93 -2.79
N VAL A 114 -10.60 3.13 -3.45
CA VAL A 114 -12.00 2.88 -3.03
C VAL A 114 -12.33 1.38 -2.90
N GLY A 115 -11.33 0.55 -2.69
CA GLY A 115 -11.47 -0.88 -2.52
C GLY A 115 -11.84 -1.32 -1.10
N ALA A 116 -11.56 -2.59 -0.81
CA ALA A 116 -11.79 -3.16 0.51
C ALA A 116 -10.72 -4.19 0.89
N VAL A 117 -10.42 -4.28 2.18
CA VAL A 117 -9.65 -5.38 2.76
C VAL A 117 -10.51 -6.14 3.77
N GLN A 118 -10.56 -7.45 3.63
CA GLN A 118 -11.17 -8.34 4.61
C GLN A 118 -10.14 -9.35 5.14
N TYR A 119 -10.06 -9.50 6.47
CA TYR A 119 -9.07 -10.33 7.16
C TYR A 119 -7.65 -9.79 6.98
N GLY A 120 -7.44 -8.59 7.51
CA GLY A 120 -6.15 -7.91 7.54
C GLY A 120 -5.43 -8.10 8.87
N PHE A 121 -4.12 -8.19 8.84
CA PHE A 121 -3.27 -8.21 10.02
C PHE A 121 -2.02 -7.37 9.79
N ALA A 122 -1.73 -6.42 10.67
CA ALA A 122 -0.45 -5.72 10.68
C ALA A 122 0.17 -5.75 12.07
N ALA A 123 1.47 -6.01 12.16
CA ALA A 123 2.19 -6.02 13.42
C ALA A 123 3.59 -5.41 13.27
N HIS A 124 3.82 -4.36 14.05
CA HIS A 124 5.13 -3.73 14.17
C HIS A 124 5.90 -4.35 15.34
N TYR A 125 7.05 -4.93 15.04
CA TYR A 125 7.97 -5.45 16.03
C TYR A 125 9.41 -5.48 15.49
N GLY A 126 10.37 -5.50 16.38
CA GLY A 126 11.78 -5.49 16.03
C GLY A 126 12.38 -4.09 16.03
N ASN A 127 13.56 -3.95 15.47
CA ASN A 127 14.34 -2.70 15.48
C ASN A 127 14.34 -2.01 14.11
N ASN A 128 13.40 -2.36 13.25
CA ASN A 128 13.36 -1.93 11.85
C ASN A 128 12.36 -0.79 11.61
N MET A 129 12.01 -0.04 12.64
CA MET A 129 11.01 1.01 12.51
C MET A 129 11.64 2.33 12.13
N ASP A 130 10.98 3.08 11.27
CA ASP A 130 11.38 4.39 10.86
C ASP A 130 11.34 5.40 12.05
N THR A 131 12.13 6.43 11.93
CA THR A 131 12.16 7.54 12.89
C THR A 131 11.00 8.52 12.70
N ALA A 132 10.36 8.55 11.53
CA ALA A 132 9.23 9.39 11.20
C ALA A 132 7.91 8.91 11.83
N GLY A 133 7.83 7.63 12.14
CA GLY A 133 6.70 7.00 12.81
C GLY A 133 6.09 5.92 11.93
N SER A 134 6.16 4.68 12.39
CA SER A 134 5.55 3.54 11.72
C SER A 134 4.17 3.29 12.28
N HIS A 135 3.15 3.30 11.45
CA HIS A 135 1.77 3.12 11.83
C HIS A 135 1.22 1.78 11.31
N SER A 136 0.13 1.34 11.86
CA SER A 136 -0.59 0.20 11.31
C SER A 136 -1.38 0.57 10.07
N ILE A 137 -1.76 1.84 9.98
CA ILE A 137 -2.44 2.46 8.83
C ILE A 137 -1.93 3.89 8.65
N GLU A 138 -1.59 4.24 7.43
CA GLU A 138 -1.57 5.60 6.92
C GLU A 138 -2.70 5.77 5.90
N ALA A 139 -3.29 6.97 5.81
CA ALA A 139 -4.56 7.14 5.09
C ALA A 139 -4.70 8.52 4.47
N ASP A 140 -4.34 8.64 3.24
CA ASP A 140 -4.43 9.89 2.50
C ASP A 140 -5.47 9.86 1.36
N ASN A 141 -5.98 11.04 1.04
CA ASN A 141 -6.68 11.22 -0.22
C ASN A 141 -5.69 11.45 -1.36
N ASN A 142 -4.71 12.29 -1.10
CA ASN A 142 -3.63 12.63 -2.03
C ASN A 142 -2.58 13.42 -1.26
N GLU A 143 -1.36 12.94 -1.19
CA GLU A 143 -0.23 13.56 -0.49
C GLU A 143 0.05 15.02 -0.93
N ASN A 144 -0.21 15.32 -2.21
CA ASN A 144 -0.05 16.66 -2.77
C ASN A 144 -1.20 17.61 -2.43
N GLY A 145 -2.12 17.20 -1.54
CA GLY A 145 -3.22 18.03 -1.04
C GLY A 145 -4.32 18.33 -2.06
N ASN A 146 -4.36 17.58 -3.20
CA ASN A 146 -5.39 17.81 -4.20
C ASN A 146 -6.74 17.16 -3.83
N ASP A 147 -7.85 17.80 -4.19
CA ASP A 147 -9.21 17.33 -3.92
C ASP A 147 -9.87 16.72 -5.18
N LEU A 148 -9.08 16.03 -5.98
CA LEU A 148 -9.56 15.35 -7.18
C LEU A 148 -10.39 14.10 -6.83
N LEU A 149 -11.16 13.63 -7.79
CA LEU A 149 -11.93 12.38 -7.69
C LEU A 149 -11.19 11.24 -8.39
N PRO A 150 -11.40 9.99 -7.91
CA PRO A 150 -12.16 9.59 -6.72
C PRO A 150 -11.47 10.01 -5.42
N ARG A 151 -12.23 10.25 -4.35
CA ARG A 151 -11.65 10.37 -3.01
C ARG A 151 -11.43 9.01 -2.40
N SER A 152 -10.33 8.86 -1.64
CA SER A 152 -10.06 7.64 -0.88
C SER A 152 -11.21 7.34 0.08
N ASN A 153 -11.79 6.15 -0.07
CA ASN A 153 -12.91 5.69 0.74
C ASN A 153 -12.90 4.16 0.88
N PRO A 154 -11.83 3.59 1.43
CA PRO A 154 -11.71 2.14 1.59
C PRO A 154 -12.65 1.60 2.67
N ARG A 155 -12.84 0.28 2.64
CA ARG A 155 -13.56 -0.47 3.66
C ARG A 155 -12.68 -1.56 4.25
N LEU A 156 -12.52 -1.54 5.56
CA LEU A 156 -11.77 -2.55 6.29
C LEU A 156 -12.72 -3.38 7.14
N CYS A 157 -12.54 -4.69 7.13
CA CYS A 157 -13.37 -5.62 7.91
C CYS A 157 -12.53 -6.78 8.45
N ASN A 158 -12.73 -7.14 9.71
CA ASN A 158 -11.97 -8.20 10.37
C ASN A 158 -10.46 -7.96 10.32
N VAL A 159 -10.03 -6.79 10.77
CA VAL A 159 -8.63 -6.40 10.81
C VAL A 159 -8.10 -6.39 12.25
N THR A 160 -6.83 -6.71 12.41
CA THR A 160 -6.12 -6.65 13.69
C THR A 160 -4.80 -5.92 13.50
N PHE A 161 -4.58 -4.92 14.34
CA PHE A 161 -3.37 -4.13 14.35
C PHE A 161 -2.65 -4.28 15.69
N VAL A 162 -1.35 -4.55 15.63
CA VAL A 162 -0.49 -4.69 16.80
C VAL A 162 0.64 -3.67 16.70
N GLY A 163 0.54 -2.61 17.48
CA GLY A 163 1.58 -1.59 17.56
C GLY A 163 2.83 -2.11 18.27
N SER A 164 3.93 -1.42 18.08
CA SER A 164 5.19 -1.74 18.76
C SER A 164 5.08 -1.46 20.26
N LYS A 165 5.38 -2.44 21.09
CA LYS A 165 5.57 -2.20 22.52
C LYS A 165 6.89 -1.48 22.74
N GLY A 166 6.80 -0.16 22.98
CA GLY A 166 7.82 0.62 23.68
C GLY A 166 9.27 0.26 23.36
N GLN A 167 9.70 0.46 22.14
CA GLN A 167 11.13 0.56 21.89
C GLN A 167 11.63 1.85 22.57
N PRO A 168 12.76 1.82 23.32
CA PRO A 168 13.36 3.03 23.86
C PRO A 168 13.70 3.98 22.71
N GLY A 169 12.92 5.04 22.55
CA GLY A 169 13.03 6.00 21.45
C GLY A 169 11.81 6.03 20.53
N GLY A 170 10.98 5.03 20.49
CA GLY A 170 9.72 4.99 19.77
C GLY A 170 8.62 5.70 20.56
N ASN A 171 8.65 7.00 20.58
CA ASN A 171 7.52 7.82 20.98
C ASN A 171 6.86 8.34 19.73
N LYS A 172 5.66 7.82 19.41
CA LYS A 172 4.51 8.74 19.36
C LYS A 172 3.29 7.93 18.97
N SER A 173 2.41 7.84 19.90
CA SER A 173 0.98 7.66 19.65
C SER A 173 0.42 8.82 18.87
#